data_213c622276bbec5ed7e15364674f4168
#
_entry.id   213c622276bbec5ed7e15364674f4168
#
_cell.length_a   1.000
_cell.length_b   1.000
_cell.length_c   1.000
_cell.angle_alpha   90.00
_cell.angle_beta   90.00
_cell.angle_gamma   90.00
#
_symmetry.space_group_name_H-M   'P 1'
#
loop_
_entity.id
_entity.type
_entity.pdbx_description
1 polymer ?
#
loop_
_entity_poly.entity_id
_entity_poly.type
_entity_poly.pdbx_seq_one_letter_code
_entity_poly.pdbx_strand_id
1 'polypeptide(L)'
;MDFISLPETTPRSSDVTVDEILTVTDRATKMVVLIPCSSRCNAAEVADNLWCEVVRYHGLPRSIISDRGPVFVSEFWTELMKFLDIDARRSSPYHPQANGQADRTNQTLKQVLRTLLLSQDETRWPELIVMAEIAINGAPIANTEYSPFYLNFGYHPVF
;
A
#
# COMPACT_ATOMS: atom_id res chain seq x y z
N MET A 1 -5.51 3.35 2.85
CA MET A 1 -4.35 3.68 2.01
C MET A 1 -3.56 4.77 2.67
N ASP A 2 -2.26 4.72 2.54
CA ASP A 2 -1.33 5.68 3.17
C ASP A 2 -0.01 5.70 2.42
N PHE A 3 0.76 6.80 2.54
CA PHE A 3 2.08 6.94 1.94
C PHE A 3 3.18 6.79 2.98
N ILE A 4 4.27 6.13 2.60
CA ILE A 4 5.48 5.99 3.41
C ILE A 4 6.64 6.57 2.64
N SER A 5 7.27 7.61 3.18
CA SER A 5 8.48 8.20 2.58
C SER A 5 9.70 7.34 2.88
N LEU A 6 10.55 7.18 1.86
CA LEU A 6 11.80 6.42 1.85
C LEU A 6 12.89 7.23 1.11
N PRO A 7 14.16 6.79 1.18
CA PRO A 7 15.22 7.44 0.41
C PRO A 7 14.92 7.46 -1.10
N GLU A 8 15.14 8.61 -1.72
CA GLU A 8 14.96 8.79 -3.17
C GLU A 8 15.93 7.90 -3.94
N THR A 9 15.41 7.17 -4.92
CA THR A 9 16.19 6.27 -5.76
C THR A 9 15.54 6.01 -7.10
N THR A 10 16.33 5.58 -8.08
CA THR A 10 15.84 5.11 -9.38
C THR A 10 16.01 3.61 -9.45
N PRO A 11 14.92 2.82 -9.47
CA PRO A 11 14.98 1.37 -9.58
C PRO A 11 15.70 0.94 -10.86
N ARG A 12 16.42 -0.18 -10.82
CA ARG A 12 17.12 -0.72 -12.01
C ARG A 12 16.18 -1.11 -13.15
N SER A 13 14.91 -1.35 -12.83
CA SER A 13 13.87 -1.77 -13.78
C SER A 13 13.08 -0.59 -14.37
N SER A 14 13.38 0.64 -13.98
CA SER A 14 12.61 1.83 -14.37
C SER A 14 13.51 3.05 -14.41
N ASP A 15 13.22 3.98 -15.33
CA ASP A 15 13.86 5.31 -15.37
C ASP A 15 13.14 6.33 -14.45
N VAL A 16 12.11 5.91 -13.74
CA VAL A 16 11.33 6.78 -12.86
C VAL A 16 11.92 6.74 -11.44
N THR A 17 12.22 7.90 -10.92
CA THR A 17 12.69 8.08 -9.54
C THR A 17 11.52 7.91 -8.56
N VAL A 18 11.71 7.11 -7.53
CA VAL A 18 10.74 6.84 -6.47
C VAL A 18 11.32 7.20 -5.10
N ASP A 19 10.50 7.71 -4.21
CA ASP A 19 10.86 8.11 -2.84
C ASP A 19 9.74 7.81 -1.84
N GLU A 20 8.65 7.18 -2.31
CA GLU A 20 7.52 6.79 -1.47
C GLU A 20 6.99 5.40 -1.85
N ILE A 21 6.30 4.80 -0.90
CA ILE A 21 5.46 3.61 -1.13
C ILE A 21 4.01 3.98 -0.81
N LEU A 22 3.11 3.82 -1.78
CA LEU A 22 1.68 3.79 -1.50
C LEU A 22 1.32 2.41 -0.94
N THR A 23 0.88 2.36 0.31
CA THR A 23 0.41 1.15 0.96
C THR A 23 -1.10 1.04 0.85
N VAL A 24 -1.57 -0.06 0.30
CA VAL A 24 -3.00 -0.38 0.22
C VAL A 24 -3.25 -1.64 1.04
N THR A 25 -4.13 -1.55 2.04
CA THR A 25 -4.43 -2.69 2.93
C THR A 25 -5.92 -3.02 2.85
N ASP A 26 -6.25 -4.26 2.51
CA ASP A 26 -7.61 -4.74 2.65
C ASP A 26 -7.98 -4.92 4.12
N ARG A 27 -9.12 -4.39 4.52
CA ARG A 27 -9.54 -4.39 5.92
C ARG A 27 -9.99 -5.76 6.42
N ALA A 28 -10.51 -6.59 5.54
CA ALA A 28 -11.02 -7.91 5.89
C ALA A 28 -9.89 -8.93 5.98
N THR A 29 -9.16 -9.12 4.90
CA THR A 29 -8.11 -10.14 4.77
C THR A 29 -6.75 -9.70 5.31
N LYS A 30 -6.57 -8.40 5.56
CA LYS A 30 -5.27 -7.76 5.90
C LYS A 30 -4.23 -7.84 4.77
N MET A 31 -4.65 -8.25 3.58
CA MET A 31 -3.80 -8.24 2.40
C MET A 31 -3.23 -6.85 2.16
N VAL A 32 -1.93 -6.79 1.92
CA VAL A 32 -1.19 -5.55 1.67
C VAL A 32 -0.69 -5.56 0.24
N VAL A 33 -0.87 -4.46 -0.47
CA VAL A 33 -0.24 -4.18 -1.78
C VAL A 33 0.68 -2.98 -1.59
N LEU A 34 1.91 -3.10 -2.05
CA LEU A 34 2.97 -2.11 -1.90
C LEU A 34 3.35 -1.55 -3.27
N ILE A 35 3.08 -0.29 -3.50
CA ILE A 35 3.27 0.35 -4.80
C ILE A 35 4.35 1.43 -4.68
N PRO A 36 5.56 1.23 -5.25
CA PRO A 36 6.57 2.28 -5.33
C PRO A 36 6.07 3.46 -6.16
N CYS A 37 6.23 4.66 -5.65
CA CYS A 37 5.81 5.87 -6.34
C CYS A 37 6.71 7.05 -5.99
N SER A 38 6.51 8.17 -6.67
CA SER A 38 7.16 9.44 -6.34
C SER A 38 6.25 10.29 -5.46
N SER A 39 6.81 11.01 -4.51
CA SER A 39 6.11 12.05 -3.74
C SER A 39 5.54 13.17 -4.62
N ARG A 40 6.00 13.24 -5.87
CA ARG A 40 5.51 14.19 -6.89
C ARG A 40 4.34 13.65 -7.70
N CYS A 41 3.92 12.39 -7.46
CA CYS A 41 2.78 11.79 -8.16
C CYS A 41 1.52 12.64 -7.96
N ASN A 42 0.84 12.92 -9.06
CA ASN A 42 -0.45 13.56 -9.04
C ASN A 42 -1.59 12.52 -8.83
N ALA A 43 -2.81 13.01 -8.65
CA ALA A 43 -3.95 12.14 -8.35
C ALA A 43 -4.30 11.17 -9.49
N ALA A 44 -4.01 11.51 -10.75
CA ALA A 44 -4.24 10.63 -11.88
C ALA A 44 -3.25 9.45 -11.88
N GLU A 45 -1.97 9.71 -11.62
CA GLU A 45 -0.94 8.68 -11.50
C GLU A 45 -1.21 7.72 -10.33
N VAL A 46 -1.69 8.26 -9.20
CA VAL A 46 -2.09 7.40 -8.06
C VAL A 46 -3.32 6.56 -8.41
N ALA A 47 -4.27 7.10 -9.18
CA ALA A 47 -5.43 6.35 -9.66
C ALA A 47 -5.02 5.23 -10.63
N ASP A 48 -4.08 5.49 -11.56
CA ASP A 48 -3.55 4.50 -12.48
C ASP A 48 -2.81 3.38 -11.73
N ASN A 49 -1.99 3.73 -10.75
CA ASN A 49 -1.33 2.76 -9.88
C ASN A 49 -2.35 1.88 -9.14
N LEU A 50 -3.38 2.48 -8.56
CA LEU A 50 -4.45 1.75 -7.89
C LEU A 50 -5.19 0.82 -8.85
N TRP A 51 -5.44 1.28 -10.08
CA TRP A 51 -6.10 0.48 -11.11
C TRP A 51 -5.28 -0.73 -11.51
N CYS A 52 -3.99 -0.53 -11.80
CA CYS A 52 -3.09 -1.59 -12.27
C CYS A 52 -2.76 -2.62 -11.19
N GLU A 53 -2.54 -2.17 -9.95
CA GLU A 53 -1.99 -3.01 -8.90
C GLU A 53 -3.06 -3.57 -7.94
N VAL A 54 -4.23 -2.94 -7.87
CA VAL A 54 -5.29 -3.35 -6.95
C VAL A 54 -6.56 -3.76 -7.70
N VAL A 55 -7.15 -2.83 -8.46
CA VAL A 55 -8.45 -3.06 -9.11
C VAL A 55 -8.39 -4.20 -10.11
N ARG A 56 -7.31 -4.33 -10.85
CA ARG A 56 -7.07 -5.40 -11.82
C ARG A 56 -7.20 -6.79 -11.21
N TYR A 57 -6.81 -6.98 -9.95
CA TYR A 57 -6.76 -8.29 -9.30
C TYR A 57 -7.90 -8.53 -8.33
N HIS A 58 -8.45 -7.47 -7.74
CA HIS A 58 -9.42 -7.54 -6.65
C HIS A 58 -10.78 -6.89 -6.98
N GLY A 59 -10.89 -6.24 -8.14
CA GLY A 59 -12.07 -5.46 -8.51
C GLY A 59 -12.14 -4.10 -7.79
N LEU A 60 -13.21 -3.37 -8.07
CA LEU A 60 -13.44 -2.06 -7.45
C LEU A 60 -13.77 -2.20 -5.97
N PRO A 61 -13.08 -1.46 -5.08
CA PRO A 61 -13.41 -1.45 -3.67
C PRO A 61 -14.74 -0.71 -3.43
N ARG A 62 -15.54 -1.17 -2.47
CA ARG A 62 -16.76 -0.44 -2.07
C ARG A 62 -16.46 0.86 -1.34
N SER A 63 -15.36 0.92 -0.63
CA SER A 63 -14.92 2.12 0.07
C SER A 63 -13.40 2.17 0.17
N ILE A 64 -12.88 3.40 0.15
CA ILE A 64 -11.46 3.69 0.37
C ILE A 64 -11.34 4.60 1.59
N ILE A 65 -10.47 4.24 2.52
CA ILE A 65 -10.08 5.10 3.64
C ILE A 65 -8.65 5.55 3.38
N SER A 66 -8.42 6.86 3.36
CA SER A 66 -7.10 7.47 3.20
C SER A 66 -6.87 8.56 4.24
N ASP A 67 -5.66 9.04 4.33
CA ASP A 67 -5.34 10.27 5.03
C ASP A 67 -5.88 11.50 4.28
N ARG A 68 -5.46 12.69 4.69
CA ARG A 68 -5.80 13.96 4.06
C ARG A 68 -4.69 14.50 3.15
N GLY A 69 -3.86 13.62 2.62
CA GLY A 69 -2.82 13.99 1.68
C GLY A 69 -3.37 14.77 0.48
N PRO A 70 -2.59 15.66 -0.15
CA PRO A 70 -3.03 16.52 -1.25
C PRO A 70 -3.72 15.75 -2.39
N VAL A 71 -3.22 14.56 -2.69
CA VAL A 71 -3.77 13.66 -3.72
C VAL A 71 -5.21 13.30 -3.41
N PHE A 72 -5.51 12.86 -2.18
CA PHE A 72 -6.82 12.36 -1.77
C PHE A 72 -7.86 13.45 -1.47
N VAL A 73 -7.42 14.72 -1.39
CA VAL A 73 -8.32 15.86 -1.25
C VAL A 73 -8.54 16.60 -2.57
N SER A 74 -7.84 16.21 -3.64
CA SER A 74 -7.97 16.83 -4.95
C SER A 74 -9.38 16.68 -5.54
N GLU A 75 -9.76 17.62 -6.37
CA GLU A 75 -11.02 17.57 -7.11
C GLU A 75 -11.07 16.35 -8.03
N PHE A 76 -9.97 16.10 -8.77
CA PHE A 76 -9.85 14.91 -9.63
C PHE A 76 -10.15 13.62 -8.87
N TRP A 77 -9.51 13.40 -7.70
CA TRP A 77 -9.74 12.20 -6.89
C TRP A 77 -11.19 12.09 -6.43
N THR A 78 -11.77 13.21 -6.00
CA THR A 78 -13.16 13.25 -5.51
C THR A 78 -14.16 12.89 -6.61
N GLU A 79 -14.01 13.46 -7.81
CA GLU A 79 -14.88 13.17 -8.94
C GLU A 79 -14.67 11.74 -9.49
N LEU A 80 -13.44 11.24 -9.49
CA LEU A 80 -13.15 9.86 -9.87
C LEU A 80 -13.81 8.85 -8.93
N MET A 81 -13.70 9.04 -7.62
CA MET A 81 -14.36 8.16 -6.65
C MET A 81 -15.88 8.18 -6.80
N LYS A 82 -16.44 9.34 -7.02
CA LYS A 82 -17.88 9.50 -7.30
C LYS A 82 -18.30 8.81 -8.60
N PHE A 83 -17.52 8.96 -9.68
CA PHE A 83 -17.79 8.33 -10.96
C PHE A 83 -17.77 6.79 -10.86
N LEU A 84 -16.87 6.24 -10.04
CA LEU A 84 -16.73 4.80 -9.80
C LEU A 84 -17.67 4.26 -8.72
N ASP A 85 -18.53 5.09 -8.13
CA ASP A 85 -19.42 4.75 -7.00
C ASP A 85 -18.65 4.19 -5.79
N ILE A 86 -17.47 4.77 -5.51
CA ILE A 86 -16.62 4.39 -4.38
C ILE A 86 -16.83 5.37 -3.22
N ASP A 87 -17.16 4.86 -2.03
CA ASP A 87 -17.27 5.65 -0.81
C ASP A 87 -15.87 6.04 -0.30
N ALA A 88 -15.39 7.24 -0.69
CA ALA A 88 -14.11 7.78 -0.26
C ALA A 88 -14.23 8.43 1.12
N ARG A 89 -13.66 7.78 2.13
CA ARG A 89 -13.63 8.25 3.52
C ARG A 89 -12.27 8.78 3.87
N ARG A 90 -12.21 9.94 4.48
CA ARG A 90 -10.99 10.53 5.02
C ARG A 90 -10.88 10.23 6.51
N SER A 91 -9.69 9.82 6.96
CA SER A 91 -9.45 9.63 8.37
C SER A 91 -9.64 10.95 9.13
N SER A 92 -10.37 10.89 10.25
CA SER A 92 -10.54 12.04 11.13
C SER A 92 -9.34 12.13 12.10
N PRO A 93 -8.81 13.34 12.36
CA PRO A 93 -7.75 13.54 13.37
C PRO A 93 -8.15 13.04 14.76
N TYR A 94 -9.43 12.93 15.04
CA TYR A 94 -9.99 12.54 16.35
C TYR A 94 -10.41 11.07 16.45
N HIS A 95 -10.23 10.26 15.41
CA HIS A 95 -10.52 8.83 15.43
C HIS A 95 -9.33 7.99 14.96
N PRO A 96 -8.27 7.88 15.79
CA PRO A 96 -7.05 7.13 15.45
C PRO A 96 -7.31 5.64 15.18
N GLN A 97 -8.42 5.08 15.67
CA GLN A 97 -8.78 3.69 15.46
C GLN A 97 -9.10 3.36 13.98
N ALA A 98 -9.57 4.33 13.20
CA ALA A 98 -9.84 4.12 11.77
C ALA A 98 -8.56 3.97 10.94
N ASN A 99 -7.46 4.59 11.38
CA ASN A 99 -6.15 4.54 10.73
C ASN A 99 -5.19 3.52 11.38
N GLY A 100 -5.52 3.00 12.56
CA GLY A 100 -4.65 2.13 13.33
C GLY A 100 -4.22 0.84 12.61
N GLN A 101 -4.96 0.42 11.59
CA GLN A 101 -4.56 -0.71 10.73
C GLN A 101 -3.49 -0.28 9.72
N ALA A 102 -3.65 0.86 9.06
CA ALA A 102 -2.65 1.40 8.14
C ALA A 102 -1.35 1.69 8.88
N ASP A 103 -1.41 2.36 10.04
CA ASP A 103 -0.23 2.64 10.86
C ASP A 103 0.51 1.38 11.28
N ARG A 104 -0.20 0.32 11.67
CA ARG A 104 0.39 -0.98 12.03
C ARG A 104 1.04 -1.66 10.82
N THR A 105 0.39 -1.61 9.66
CA THR A 105 0.96 -2.12 8.41
C THR A 105 2.24 -1.37 8.06
N ASN A 106 2.23 -0.05 8.18
CA ASN A 106 3.39 0.80 7.91
C ASN A 106 4.55 0.53 8.87
N GLN A 107 4.27 0.28 10.17
CA GLN A 107 5.28 -0.13 11.14
C GLN A 107 5.90 -1.49 10.77
N THR A 108 5.06 -2.47 10.43
CA THR A 108 5.50 -3.81 10.01
C THR A 108 6.36 -3.71 8.75
N LEU A 109 5.92 -2.96 7.74
CA LEU A 109 6.67 -2.75 6.51
C LEU A 109 8.05 -2.15 6.78
N LYS A 110 8.12 -1.07 7.58
CA LYS A 110 9.40 -0.44 7.95
C LYS A 110 10.33 -1.43 8.65
N GLN A 111 9.81 -2.30 9.52
CA GLN A 111 10.59 -3.32 10.20
C GLN A 111 11.11 -4.39 9.24
N VAL A 112 10.26 -4.89 8.33
CA VAL A 112 10.63 -5.87 7.30
C VAL A 112 11.69 -5.30 6.36
N LEU A 113 11.47 -4.10 5.82
CA LEU A 113 12.43 -3.43 4.94
C LEU A 113 13.77 -3.20 5.65
N ARG A 114 13.76 -2.73 6.90
CA ARG A 114 14.99 -2.58 7.69
C ARG A 114 15.74 -3.90 7.82
N THR A 115 15.04 -5.00 8.04
CA THR A 115 15.66 -6.33 8.14
C THR A 115 16.26 -6.78 6.79
N LEU A 116 15.55 -6.56 5.69
CA LEU A 116 16.03 -6.91 4.35
C LEU A 116 17.22 -6.04 3.91
N LEU A 117 17.30 -4.81 4.41
CA LEU A 117 18.37 -3.85 4.07
C LEU A 117 19.57 -3.88 5.02
N LEU A 118 19.58 -4.74 6.07
CA LEU A 118 20.64 -4.76 7.11
C LEU A 118 22.08 -4.81 6.58
N SER A 119 22.29 -5.37 5.39
CA SER A 119 23.61 -5.51 4.76
C SER A 119 23.69 -4.84 3.38
N GLN A 120 22.74 -4.01 3.04
CA GLN A 120 22.60 -3.41 1.71
C GLN A 120 22.45 -1.88 1.79
N ASP A 121 22.66 -1.22 0.66
CA ASP A 121 22.37 0.21 0.50
C ASP A 121 20.85 0.45 0.65
N GLU A 122 20.49 1.44 1.47
CA GLU A 122 19.09 1.80 1.70
C GLU A 122 18.35 2.21 0.42
N THR A 123 19.07 2.67 -0.60
CA THR A 123 18.49 3.03 -1.90
C THR A 123 17.98 1.83 -2.70
N ARG A 124 18.29 0.60 -2.28
CA ARG A 124 17.83 -0.64 -2.92
C ARG A 124 16.45 -1.11 -2.48
N TRP A 125 15.75 -0.34 -1.68
CA TRP A 125 14.42 -0.72 -1.19
C TRP A 125 13.40 -1.07 -2.30
N PRO A 126 13.37 -0.45 -3.49
CA PRO A 126 12.39 -0.82 -4.52
C PRO A 126 12.57 -2.24 -5.05
N GLU A 127 13.83 -2.72 -5.07
CA GLU A 127 14.15 -4.10 -5.50
C GLU A 127 13.68 -5.14 -4.48
N LEU A 128 13.52 -4.75 -3.22
CA LEU A 128 13.15 -5.62 -2.10
C LEU A 128 11.65 -5.56 -1.76
N ILE A 129 10.90 -4.66 -2.39
CA ILE A 129 9.50 -4.41 -2.03
C ILE A 129 8.62 -5.64 -2.26
N VAL A 130 8.88 -6.41 -3.31
CA VAL A 130 8.16 -7.66 -3.60
C VAL A 130 8.41 -8.68 -2.50
N MET A 131 9.67 -8.80 -2.03
CA MET A 131 10.01 -9.70 -0.92
C MET A 131 9.35 -9.25 0.39
N ALA A 132 9.28 -7.94 0.62
CA ALA A 132 8.60 -7.39 1.79
C ALA A 132 7.09 -7.67 1.75
N GLU A 133 6.47 -7.51 0.59
CA GLU A 133 5.05 -7.80 0.38
C GLU A 133 4.75 -9.29 0.61
N ILE A 134 5.58 -10.18 0.06
CA ILE A 134 5.49 -11.64 0.27
C ILE A 134 5.61 -11.98 1.75
N ALA A 135 6.59 -11.41 2.45
CA ALA A 135 6.82 -11.68 3.86
C ALA A 135 5.64 -11.22 4.73
N ILE A 136 5.08 -10.04 4.45
CA ILE A 136 3.95 -9.50 5.19
C ILE A 136 2.68 -10.34 4.94
N ASN A 137 2.38 -10.62 3.67
CA ASN A 137 1.17 -11.34 3.28
C ASN A 137 1.24 -12.85 3.55
N GLY A 138 2.44 -13.41 3.71
CA GLY A 138 2.65 -14.81 4.07
C GLY A 138 2.64 -15.08 5.57
N ALA A 139 2.86 -14.06 6.40
CA ALA A 139 2.87 -14.21 7.85
C ALA A 139 1.43 -14.38 8.40
N PRO A 140 1.21 -15.28 9.39
CA PRO A 140 -0.08 -15.38 10.04
C PRO A 140 -0.49 -14.07 10.72
N ILE A 141 -1.77 -13.71 10.59
CA ILE A 141 -2.35 -12.55 11.28
C ILE A 141 -2.43 -12.86 12.77
N ALA A 142 -2.10 -11.87 13.61
CA ALA A 142 -2.17 -12.01 15.07
C ALA A 142 -3.54 -12.59 15.51
N ASN A 143 -3.50 -13.58 16.41
CA ASN A 143 -4.65 -14.30 16.93
C ASN A 143 -5.41 -15.16 15.89
N THR A 144 -4.80 -15.44 14.75
CA THR A 144 -5.31 -16.37 13.74
C THR A 144 -4.18 -17.29 13.26
N GLU A 145 -4.55 -18.43 12.67
CA GLU A 145 -3.58 -19.30 12.00
C GLU A 145 -3.45 -18.98 10.51
N TYR A 146 -4.22 -17.99 10.02
CA TYR A 146 -4.35 -17.69 8.61
C TYR A 146 -3.49 -16.47 8.23
N SER A 147 -2.81 -16.59 7.10
CA SER A 147 -2.11 -15.45 6.47
C SER A 147 -3.08 -14.61 5.62
N PRO A 148 -2.73 -13.34 5.32
CA PRO A 148 -3.45 -12.55 4.34
C PRO A 148 -3.63 -13.25 2.98
N PHE A 149 -2.59 -13.93 2.49
CA PHE A 149 -2.69 -14.73 1.27
C PHE A 149 -3.78 -15.79 1.36
N TYR A 150 -3.78 -16.57 2.44
CA TYR A 150 -4.79 -17.61 2.59
C TYR A 150 -6.21 -17.04 2.67
N LEU A 151 -6.40 -15.94 3.41
CA LEU A 151 -7.71 -15.30 3.52
C LEU A 151 -8.20 -14.69 2.20
N ASN A 152 -7.28 -14.24 1.36
CA ASN A 152 -7.62 -13.59 0.10
C ASN A 152 -7.79 -14.59 -1.05
N PHE A 153 -6.94 -15.61 -1.14
CA PHE A 153 -6.88 -16.55 -2.26
C PHE A 153 -7.33 -17.97 -1.94
N GLY A 154 -7.48 -18.33 -0.65
CA GLY A 154 -7.82 -19.67 -0.21
C GLY A 154 -6.66 -20.67 -0.22
N TYR A 155 -5.45 -20.23 -0.53
CA TYR A 155 -4.25 -21.06 -0.51
C TYR A 155 -3.01 -20.22 -0.14
N HIS A 156 -1.92 -20.91 0.23
CA HIS A 156 -0.61 -20.27 0.44
C HIS A 156 0.19 -20.37 -0.87
N PRO A 157 0.62 -19.24 -1.46
CA PRO A 157 1.53 -19.27 -2.58
C PRO A 157 2.84 -19.99 -2.22
N VAL A 158 3.39 -20.71 -3.19
CA VAL A 158 4.72 -21.36 -3.09
C VAL A 158 5.73 -20.43 -3.74
N PHE A 159 6.82 -20.11 -3.02
CA PHE A 159 7.89 -19.20 -3.48
C PHE A 159 9.24 -19.93 -3.50
#